data_111259d07c227cefdb9d9124b8dab6e3
#
_entry.id   111259d07c227cefdb9d9124b8dab6e3
#
_cell.length_a   1.000
_cell.length_b   1.000
_cell.length_c   1.000
_cell.angle_alpha   90.00
_cell.angle_beta   90.00
_cell.angle_gamma   90.00
#
_symmetry.space_group_name_H-M   'P 1'
#
loop_
_entity.id
_entity.type
_entity.pdbx_description
1 polymer ?
#
loop_
_entity_poly.entity_id
_entity_poly.type
_entity_poly.pdbx_seq_one_letter_code
_entity_poly.pdbx_strand_id
1 'polypeptide(L)'
;MSMSAGSGQGVRSEINITPLVDVVLVLLIIFMVATPILQMGLDVEVPPKVEITGAPPPSEQNQLVVTVRADGIYLNTQRLADVKGLRDALAPQMLSRAVADRVVFINADDAVPFDRAVEAMDAAHEAGAKKVGFLTDPPVK
;
A
#
# COMPACT_ATOMS: atom_id res chain seq x y z
N MET A 1 -65.23 -49.89 -39.35
CA MET A 1 -64.87 -49.73 -37.91
C MET A 1 -63.52 -49.08 -37.83
N SER A 2 -63.49 -47.77 -37.65
CA SER A 2 -62.24 -46.96 -37.54
C SER A 2 -61.96 -46.71 -36.13
N MET A 3 -60.89 -47.30 -35.59
CA MET A 3 -60.40 -46.98 -34.25
C MET A 3 -59.47 -45.75 -34.37
N SER A 4 -59.97 -44.63 -33.85
CA SER A 4 -59.18 -43.42 -33.66
C SER A 4 -58.22 -43.63 -32.52
N ALA A 5 -56.93 -43.64 -32.85
CA ALA A 5 -55.86 -43.60 -31.84
C ALA A 5 -55.78 -42.21 -31.22
N GLY A 6 -56.14 -42.09 -29.96
CA GLY A 6 -56.01 -40.86 -29.21
C GLY A 6 -54.57 -40.44 -29.05
N SER A 7 -54.27 -39.23 -29.53
CA SER A 7 -52.98 -38.57 -29.27
C SER A 7 -52.84 -38.27 -27.79
N GLY A 8 -51.94 -39.00 -27.14
CA GLY A 8 -51.55 -38.70 -25.76
C GLY A 8 -50.85 -37.32 -25.73
N GLN A 9 -51.56 -36.34 -25.21
CA GLN A 9 -50.96 -35.08 -24.78
C GLN A 9 -50.03 -35.35 -23.57
N GLY A 10 -48.76 -35.51 -23.87
CA GLY A 10 -47.76 -35.54 -22.81
C GLY A 10 -47.80 -34.22 -22.04
N VAL A 11 -48.06 -34.33 -20.78
CA VAL A 11 -47.97 -33.19 -19.84
C VAL A 11 -46.55 -32.70 -19.91
N ARG A 12 -46.32 -31.64 -20.65
CA ARG A 12 -45.05 -30.90 -20.58
C ARG A 12 -45.04 -30.13 -19.29
N SER A 13 -44.40 -30.70 -18.29
CA SER A 13 -44.06 -30.00 -17.05
C SER A 13 -42.89 -29.07 -17.38
N GLU A 14 -43.20 -27.88 -17.89
CA GLU A 14 -42.19 -26.83 -18.03
C GLU A 14 -41.92 -26.28 -16.62
N ILE A 15 -40.70 -26.54 -16.14
CA ILE A 15 -40.24 -25.97 -14.88
C ILE A 15 -40.03 -24.48 -15.14
N ASN A 16 -40.85 -23.65 -14.48
CA ASN A 16 -40.68 -22.21 -14.54
C ASN A 16 -39.41 -21.83 -13.73
N ILE A 17 -38.33 -21.52 -14.44
CA ILE A 17 -37.04 -21.17 -13.87
C ILE A 17 -36.95 -19.70 -13.37
N THR A 18 -38.00 -18.89 -13.65
CA THR A 18 -38.01 -17.46 -13.28
C THR A 18 -37.83 -17.25 -11.76
N PRO A 19 -38.52 -17.97 -10.87
CA PRO A 19 -38.30 -17.83 -9.43
C PRO A 19 -36.90 -18.25 -8.98
N LEU A 20 -36.33 -19.26 -9.63
CA LEU A 20 -34.97 -19.73 -9.34
C LEU A 20 -33.93 -18.69 -9.72
N VAL A 21 -34.05 -18.09 -10.91
CA VAL A 21 -33.14 -17.04 -11.38
C VAL A 21 -33.23 -15.82 -10.49
N ASP A 22 -34.39 -15.42 -10.02
CA ASP A 22 -34.57 -14.28 -9.12
C ASP A 22 -33.81 -14.49 -7.79
N VAL A 23 -33.99 -15.67 -7.17
CA VAL A 23 -33.28 -16.01 -5.94
C VAL A 23 -31.76 -16.01 -6.15
N VAL A 24 -31.27 -16.58 -7.22
CA VAL A 24 -29.84 -16.62 -7.54
C VAL A 24 -29.28 -15.21 -7.79
N LEU A 25 -30.03 -14.36 -8.52
CA LEU A 25 -29.64 -12.97 -8.73
C LEU A 25 -29.56 -12.18 -7.44
N VAL A 26 -30.55 -12.30 -6.56
CA VAL A 26 -30.57 -11.61 -5.27
C VAL A 26 -29.40 -12.08 -4.40
N LEU A 27 -29.14 -13.38 -4.34
CA LEU A 27 -27.98 -13.92 -3.61
C LEU A 27 -26.67 -13.39 -4.16
N LEU A 28 -26.53 -13.31 -5.47
CA LEU A 28 -25.31 -12.80 -6.13
C LEU A 28 -25.08 -11.34 -5.76
N ILE A 29 -26.10 -10.50 -5.77
CA ILE A 29 -26.01 -9.10 -5.36
C ILE A 29 -25.65 -8.98 -3.87
N ILE A 30 -26.29 -9.80 -3.00
CA ILE A 30 -26.00 -9.80 -1.57
C ILE A 30 -24.54 -10.18 -1.32
N PHE A 31 -24.02 -11.22 -1.98
CA PHE A 31 -22.60 -11.59 -1.86
C PHE A 31 -21.67 -10.51 -2.38
N MET A 32 -22.02 -9.84 -3.49
CA MET A 32 -21.23 -8.75 -4.03
C MET A 32 -21.13 -7.56 -3.07
N VAL A 33 -22.23 -7.22 -2.38
CA VAL A 33 -22.27 -6.13 -1.41
C VAL A 33 -21.67 -6.56 -0.06
N ALA A 34 -21.84 -7.83 0.32
CA ALA A 34 -21.33 -8.34 1.59
C ALA A 34 -19.83 -8.70 1.56
N THR A 35 -19.23 -8.87 0.37
CA THR A 35 -17.77 -9.03 0.31
C THR A 35 -17.11 -7.72 0.72
N PRO A 36 -16.55 -7.62 1.95
CA PRO A 36 -15.76 -6.45 2.29
C PRO A 36 -14.59 -6.43 1.32
N ILE A 37 -14.47 -5.35 0.56
CA ILE A 37 -13.23 -5.05 -0.13
C ILE A 37 -12.22 -4.90 1.01
N LEU A 38 -11.44 -5.94 1.25
CA LEU A 38 -10.25 -5.82 2.07
C LEU A 38 -9.36 -4.81 1.33
N GLN A 39 -9.60 -3.55 1.63
CA GLN A 39 -8.62 -2.54 1.39
C GLN A 39 -7.45 -2.98 2.27
N MET A 40 -6.52 -3.72 1.67
CA MET A 40 -5.17 -3.74 2.18
C MET A 40 -4.70 -2.29 2.06
N GLY A 41 -5.14 -1.47 3.01
CA GLY A 41 -4.55 -0.18 3.23
C GLY A 41 -3.11 -0.49 3.55
N LEU A 42 -2.22 -0.17 2.62
CA LEU A 42 -0.88 0.14 3.01
C LEU A 42 -1.06 1.20 4.09
N ASP A 43 -0.79 0.83 5.33
CA ASP A 43 -0.64 1.81 6.41
C ASP A 43 0.58 2.66 6.02
N VAL A 44 0.34 3.61 5.13
CA VAL A 44 1.30 4.66 4.85
C VAL A 44 1.19 5.60 6.05
N GLU A 45 2.06 5.41 7.01
CA GLU A 45 2.24 6.37 8.08
C GLU A 45 2.75 7.67 7.45
N VAL A 46 1.81 8.53 7.09
CA VAL A 46 2.12 9.88 6.64
C VAL A 46 2.40 10.69 7.90
N PRO A 47 3.61 11.27 8.06
CA PRO A 47 3.86 12.15 9.18
C PRO A 47 2.84 13.28 9.18
N PRO A 48 2.28 13.67 10.35
CA PRO A 48 1.34 14.77 10.40
C PRO A 48 2.00 16.02 9.81
N LYS A 49 1.26 16.74 8.96
CA LYS A 49 1.66 18.07 8.48
C LYS A 49 1.94 18.94 9.68
N VAL A 50 3.19 19.13 10.00
CA VAL A 50 3.59 20.10 11.01
C VAL A 50 3.55 21.46 10.33
N GLU A 51 2.50 22.23 10.61
CA GLU A 51 2.55 23.67 10.35
C GLU A 51 3.69 24.25 11.19
N ILE A 52 4.71 24.76 10.51
CA ILE A 52 5.90 25.35 11.12
C ILE A 52 5.50 26.67 11.79
N THR A 53 4.91 26.56 12.97
CA THR A 53 4.67 27.67 13.88
C THR A 53 5.28 27.34 15.25
N GLY A 54 6.55 27.69 15.40
CA GLY A 54 7.22 27.55 16.69
C GLY A 54 8.01 26.24 16.81
N ALA A 55 8.99 26.22 17.69
CA ALA A 55 10.00 25.20 17.89
C ALA A 55 9.58 23.75 17.52
N PRO A 56 10.44 22.99 16.81
CA PRO A 56 10.09 21.65 16.34
C PRO A 56 9.70 20.77 17.55
N PRO A 57 8.62 19.99 17.42
CA PRO A 57 8.22 19.08 18.49
C PRO A 57 9.33 18.03 18.73
N PRO A 58 9.54 17.60 19.97
CA PRO A 58 10.64 16.69 20.34
C PRO A 58 10.59 15.32 19.63
N SER A 59 9.52 15.01 18.92
CA SER A 59 9.39 13.80 18.13
C SER A 59 10.14 13.84 16.80
N GLU A 60 10.48 15.02 16.26
CA GLU A 60 11.23 15.13 14.99
C GLU A 60 12.70 14.73 15.12
N GLN A 61 13.27 14.85 16.32
CA GLN A 61 14.68 14.48 16.56
C GLN A 61 14.94 12.97 16.44
N ASN A 62 13.89 12.15 16.39
CA ASN A 62 13.99 10.70 16.32
C ASN A 62 13.62 10.12 14.95
N GLN A 63 13.19 10.96 14.00
CA GLN A 63 12.87 10.48 12.66
C GLN A 63 14.14 10.29 11.84
N LEU A 64 14.20 9.18 11.11
CA LEU A 64 15.27 8.90 10.16
C LEU A 64 14.77 9.25 8.77
N VAL A 65 15.32 10.30 8.22
CA VAL A 65 14.99 10.78 6.87
C VAL A 65 16.19 10.57 5.98
N VAL A 66 16.01 9.79 4.94
CA VAL A 66 16.98 9.58 3.87
C VAL A 66 16.60 10.50 2.71
N THR A 67 17.43 11.45 2.39
CA THR A 67 17.23 12.34 1.25
C THR A 67 18.16 11.92 0.11
N VAL A 68 17.57 11.57 -1.03
CA VAL A 68 18.32 11.21 -2.25
C VAL A 68 18.30 12.40 -3.17
N ARG A 69 19.49 12.94 -3.45
CA ARG A 69 19.70 14.06 -4.36
C ARG A 69 20.64 13.68 -5.49
N ALA A 70 20.70 14.51 -6.51
CA ALA A 70 21.61 14.31 -7.65
C ALA A 70 23.10 14.29 -7.23
N ASP A 71 23.46 15.01 -6.15
CA ASP A 71 24.81 15.14 -5.62
C ASP A 71 25.17 14.08 -4.55
N GLY A 72 24.21 13.27 -4.09
CA GLY A 72 24.48 12.23 -3.10
C GLY A 72 23.27 11.82 -2.26
N ILE A 73 23.54 10.94 -1.32
CA ILE A 73 22.56 10.44 -0.36
C ILE A 73 22.83 11.08 1.00
N TYR A 74 21.78 11.53 1.65
CA TYR A 74 21.87 12.18 2.96
C TYR A 74 21.01 11.40 3.96
N LEU A 75 21.55 11.13 5.14
CA LEU A 75 20.81 10.64 6.28
C LEU A 75 20.63 11.79 7.27
N ASN A 76 19.42 12.31 7.39
CA ASN A 76 19.12 13.56 8.08
C ASN A 76 19.97 14.71 7.50
N THR A 77 21.02 15.11 8.21
CA THR A 77 21.95 16.17 7.80
C THR A 77 23.32 15.63 7.37
N GLN A 78 23.56 14.33 7.51
CA GLN A 78 24.84 13.72 7.21
C GLN A 78 24.90 13.25 5.77
N ARG A 79 25.84 13.76 5.00
CA ARG A 79 26.10 13.29 3.63
C ARG A 79 26.83 11.93 3.69
N LEU A 80 26.35 11.00 2.89
CA LEU A 80 26.92 9.66 2.73
C LEU A 80 27.45 9.51 1.31
N ALA A 81 28.54 8.75 1.17
CA ALA A 81 29.19 8.58 -0.12
C ALA A 81 28.38 7.68 -1.05
N ASP A 82 27.84 6.58 -0.50
CA ASP A 82 27.21 5.50 -1.26
C ASP A 82 26.02 4.90 -0.50
N VAL A 83 25.24 4.07 -1.21
CA VAL A 83 24.16 3.24 -0.67
C VAL A 83 24.67 2.30 0.43
N LYS A 84 25.91 1.80 0.32
CA LYS A 84 26.56 0.99 1.36
C LYS A 84 26.75 1.79 2.64
N GLY A 85 27.22 3.02 2.52
CA GLY A 85 27.37 3.93 3.66
C GLY A 85 26.03 4.23 4.35
N LEU A 86 24.94 4.31 3.58
CA LEU A 86 23.60 4.45 4.10
C LEU A 86 23.19 3.25 4.97
N ARG A 87 23.40 2.05 4.46
CA ARG A 87 23.11 0.81 5.21
C ARG A 87 23.91 0.74 6.50
N ASP A 88 25.22 1.00 6.43
CA ASP A 88 26.12 0.92 7.57
C ASP A 88 25.81 2.01 8.65
N ALA A 89 25.31 3.16 8.22
CA ALA A 89 24.88 4.23 9.13
C ALA A 89 23.49 3.95 9.75
N LEU A 90 22.59 3.30 9.01
CA LEU A 90 21.25 2.96 9.48
C LEU A 90 21.24 1.75 10.42
N ALA A 91 22.05 0.74 10.15
CA ALA A 91 22.04 -0.53 10.90
C ALA A 91 22.13 -0.36 12.42
N PRO A 92 23.09 0.41 12.99
CA PRO A 92 23.16 0.59 14.45
C PRO A 92 21.95 1.35 15.01
N GLN A 93 21.40 2.29 14.24
CA GLN A 93 20.23 3.06 14.64
C GLN A 93 18.94 2.22 14.63
N MET A 94 18.85 1.27 13.71
CA MET A 94 17.75 0.31 13.67
C MET A 94 17.82 -0.69 14.82
N LEU A 95 19.01 -1.16 15.18
CA LEU A 95 19.20 -2.09 16.28
C LEU A 95 18.85 -1.46 17.63
N SER A 96 19.10 -0.17 17.81
CA SER A 96 18.79 0.56 19.04
C SER A 96 17.30 0.86 19.22
N ARG A 97 16.47 0.70 18.18
CA ARG A 97 15.04 0.99 18.20
C ARG A 97 14.20 -0.27 18.38
N ALA A 98 13.05 -0.12 19.03
CA ALA A 98 12.04 -1.17 19.07
C ALA A 98 11.57 -1.50 17.64
N VAL A 99 11.18 -2.75 17.39
CA VAL A 99 10.81 -3.22 16.05
C VAL A 99 9.68 -2.39 15.43
N ALA A 100 8.73 -1.94 16.26
CA ALA A 100 7.62 -1.09 15.83
C ALA A 100 8.07 0.31 15.35
N ASP A 101 9.18 0.81 15.91
CA ASP A 101 9.71 2.16 15.67
C ASP A 101 10.80 2.20 14.58
N ARG A 102 11.01 1.08 13.89
CA ARG A 102 11.96 0.97 12.78
C ARG A 102 11.38 1.49 11.48
N VAL A 103 11.11 2.79 11.47
CA VAL A 103 10.56 3.53 10.34
C VAL A 103 11.63 4.43 9.74
N VAL A 104 11.76 4.41 8.42
CA VAL A 104 12.64 5.30 7.65
C VAL A 104 11.80 6.04 6.63
N PHE A 105 11.98 7.33 6.56
CA PHE A 105 11.35 8.16 5.54
C PHE A 105 12.34 8.47 4.41
N ILE A 106 11.91 8.31 3.18
CA ILE A 106 12.72 8.62 2.00
C ILE A 106 12.14 9.84 1.31
N ASN A 107 12.99 10.82 1.10
CA ASN A 107 12.72 11.98 0.29
C ASN A 107 13.62 11.91 -0.95
N ALA A 108 13.07 11.88 -2.14
CA ALA A 108 13.80 11.91 -3.39
C ALA A 108 13.50 13.22 -4.11
N ASP A 109 14.54 13.89 -4.58
CA ASP A 109 14.43 15.08 -5.40
C ASP A 109 13.88 14.70 -6.80
N ASP A 110 13.03 15.53 -7.39
CA ASP A 110 12.40 15.30 -8.70
C ASP A 110 13.43 15.08 -9.84
N ALA A 111 14.64 15.60 -9.68
CA ALA A 111 15.73 15.42 -10.62
C ALA A 111 16.42 14.04 -10.53
N VAL A 112 16.09 13.23 -9.53
CA VAL A 112 16.74 11.94 -9.30
C VAL A 112 16.00 10.83 -10.03
N PRO A 113 16.69 9.95 -10.76
CA PRO A 113 16.09 8.77 -11.35
C PRO A 113 15.45 7.88 -10.28
N PHE A 114 14.28 7.32 -10.57
CA PHE A 114 13.54 6.46 -9.66
C PHE A 114 14.36 5.26 -9.13
N ASP A 115 15.24 4.72 -9.96
CA ASP A 115 16.13 3.61 -9.60
C ASP A 115 16.98 3.93 -8.36
N ARG A 116 17.44 5.17 -8.23
CA ARG A 116 18.21 5.62 -7.06
C ARG A 116 17.37 5.65 -5.78
N ALA A 117 16.11 6.02 -5.88
CA ALA A 117 15.19 5.98 -4.75
C ALA A 117 14.93 4.54 -4.32
N VAL A 118 14.80 3.63 -5.27
CA VAL A 118 14.63 2.19 -5.01
C VAL A 118 15.87 1.60 -4.34
N GLU A 119 17.08 1.92 -4.82
CA GLU A 119 18.33 1.48 -4.18
C GLU A 119 18.42 1.94 -2.70
N ALA A 120 17.98 3.17 -2.42
CA ALA A 120 17.94 3.68 -1.06
C ALA A 120 16.90 2.96 -0.18
N MET A 121 15.76 2.58 -0.76
CA MET A 121 14.74 1.74 -0.10
C MET A 121 15.28 0.37 0.27
N ASP A 122 15.92 -0.29 -0.68
CA ASP A 122 16.48 -1.62 -0.47
C ASP A 122 17.55 -1.58 0.64
N ALA A 123 18.43 -0.57 0.61
CA ALA A 123 19.42 -0.38 1.67
C ALA A 123 18.78 -0.12 3.04
N ALA A 124 17.68 0.61 3.10
CA ALA A 124 16.95 0.83 4.35
C ALA A 124 16.33 -0.48 4.89
N HIS A 125 15.77 -1.30 4.03
CA HIS A 125 15.25 -2.63 4.40
C HIS A 125 16.36 -3.57 4.85
N GLU A 126 17.49 -3.62 4.14
CA GLU A 126 18.66 -4.41 4.53
C GLU A 126 19.25 -3.97 5.88
N ALA A 127 19.19 -2.68 6.19
CA ALA A 127 19.60 -2.15 7.48
C ALA A 127 18.64 -2.50 8.64
N GLY A 128 17.47 -3.09 8.34
CA GLY A 128 16.50 -3.55 9.31
C GLY A 128 15.27 -2.64 9.49
N ALA A 129 15.03 -1.71 8.58
CA ALA A 129 13.79 -0.93 8.58
C ALA A 129 12.59 -1.86 8.32
N LYS A 130 11.55 -1.72 9.13
CA LYS A 130 10.29 -2.49 8.99
C LYS A 130 9.27 -1.76 8.14
N LYS A 131 9.32 -0.44 8.17
CA LYS A 131 8.44 0.42 7.38
C LYS A 131 9.29 1.47 6.68
N VAL A 132 8.98 1.71 5.41
CA VAL A 132 9.59 2.79 4.63
C VAL A 132 8.46 3.67 4.13
N GLY A 133 8.51 4.95 4.49
CA GLY A 133 7.58 5.98 4.02
C GLY A 133 8.23 6.89 3.00
N PHE A 134 7.43 7.48 2.13
CA PHE A 134 7.90 8.53 1.23
C PHE A 134 7.44 9.90 1.71
N LEU A 135 8.37 10.84 1.72
CA LEU A 135 8.06 12.25 1.88
C LEU A 135 7.91 12.84 0.48
N THR A 136 6.73 13.32 0.17
CA THR A 136 6.48 14.09 -1.05
C THR A 136 6.36 15.55 -0.66
N ASP A 137 7.19 16.40 -1.25
CA ASP A 137 7.01 17.83 -1.10
C ASP A 137 5.67 18.24 -1.73
N PRO A 138 4.88 19.10 -1.07
CA PRO A 138 3.66 19.59 -1.68
C PRO A 138 4.01 20.32 -2.98
N PRO A 139 3.19 20.17 -4.04
CA PRO A 139 3.46 20.85 -5.30
C PRO A 139 3.57 22.36 -5.05
N VAL A 140 4.70 22.93 -5.44
CA VAL A 140 4.93 24.37 -5.39
C VAL A 140 3.90 25.01 -6.33
N LYS A 141 3.02 25.84 -5.77
CA LYS A 141 2.07 26.63 -6.54
C LYS A 141 2.77 27.74 -7.30
#